data_8ae0b2e2f4a470e40866d00fbbedf418
#
_entry.id   8ae0b2e2f4a470e40866d00fbbedf418
#
_cell.length_a   1.000
_cell.length_b   1.000
_cell.length_c   1.000
_cell.angle_alpha   90.00
_cell.angle_beta   90.00
_cell.angle_gamma   90.00
#
_symmetry.space_group_name_H-M   'P 1'
#
loop_
_entity.id
_entity.type
_entity.pdbx_description
1 polymer ?
#
loop_
_entity_poly.entity_id
_entity_poly.type
_entity_poly.pdbx_seq_one_letter_code
_entity_poly.pdbx_strand_id
1 'polypeptide(L)'
;MSEQPTQRPGQLCIWTDTDPRTEDDFNAWYDREHMQERVAIPGFSHARRFLASDGATRRYLALYETVSLDVFRSEAYRQAFAQQTEWSLRSFERMRDNQRRVGELAFAAGAGEGGRLALFVAAPAALAGAAWREAASAAAQATPGVHAVRVFATDASLSAPIATGPGAPGAALGDALVLVEGSSAAAAHALATRLAALADVEAANVRAFDLLWRLAA
;
A
#
# COMPACT_ATOMS: atom_id res chain seq x y z
N MET A 1 -2.68 -28.57 -22.51
CA MET A 1 -1.99 -27.84 -21.43
C MET A 1 -2.87 -26.66 -21.11
N SER A 2 -3.61 -26.72 -20.00
CA SER A 2 -4.46 -25.59 -19.57
C SER A 2 -3.53 -24.52 -19.01
N GLU A 3 -3.47 -23.37 -19.63
CA GLU A 3 -2.83 -22.18 -19.04
C GLU A 3 -3.54 -21.90 -17.71
N GLN A 4 -2.83 -22.10 -16.61
CA GLN A 4 -3.31 -21.59 -15.33
C GLN A 4 -3.35 -20.07 -15.44
N PRO A 5 -4.46 -19.41 -15.06
CA PRO A 5 -4.51 -17.97 -15.04
C PRO A 5 -3.36 -17.46 -14.15
N THR A 6 -2.52 -16.61 -14.71
CA THR A 6 -1.44 -15.95 -13.97
C THR A 6 -2.07 -15.22 -12.79
N GLN A 7 -1.88 -15.73 -11.59
CA GLN A 7 -2.36 -15.09 -10.37
C GLN A 7 -1.71 -13.70 -10.28
N ARG A 8 -2.53 -12.68 -10.07
CA ARG A 8 -2.06 -11.32 -9.89
C ARG A 8 -1.72 -11.08 -8.42
N PRO A 9 -0.63 -10.41 -8.12
CA PRO A 9 -0.29 -10.06 -6.75
C PRO A 9 -1.42 -9.33 -6.03
N GLY A 10 -1.63 -9.68 -4.76
CA GLY A 10 -2.45 -8.91 -3.84
C GLY A 10 -1.58 -7.95 -3.03
N GLN A 11 -2.18 -6.88 -2.52
CA GLN A 11 -1.52 -5.94 -1.63
C GLN A 11 -2.44 -5.54 -0.48
N LEU A 12 -1.92 -5.54 0.74
CA LEU A 12 -2.49 -4.82 1.88
C LEU A 12 -1.70 -3.52 2.08
N CYS A 13 -2.41 -2.42 2.08
CA CYS A 13 -1.89 -1.10 2.43
C CYS A 13 -2.48 -0.66 3.77
N ILE A 14 -1.63 -0.37 4.73
CA ILE A 14 -1.97 0.31 5.98
C ILE A 14 -1.34 1.68 5.96
N TRP A 15 -2.18 2.70 5.96
CA TRP A 15 -1.76 4.10 5.91
C TRP A 15 -2.31 4.82 7.13
N THR A 16 -1.44 5.24 8.05
CA THR A 16 -1.83 5.67 9.38
C THR A 16 -0.92 6.74 9.94
N ASP A 17 -1.34 7.38 11.00
CA ASP A 17 -0.50 8.05 11.97
C ASP A 17 -0.53 7.31 13.30
N THR A 18 0.26 7.74 14.26
CA THR A 18 0.26 7.21 15.62
C THR A 18 0.27 8.34 16.64
N ASP A 19 0.03 8.04 17.91
CA ASP A 19 0.17 9.00 18.98
C ASP A 19 1.66 9.38 19.14
N PRO A 20 2.04 10.66 18.97
CA PRO A 20 3.43 11.09 19.08
C PRO A 20 4.11 10.73 20.41
N ARG A 21 3.33 10.58 21.48
CA ARG A 21 3.85 10.22 22.81
C ARG A 21 4.32 8.76 22.89
N THR A 22 3.91 7.92 21.96
CA THR A 22 4.20 6.48 21.91
C THR A 22 4.79 6.05 20.58
N GLU A 23 5.31 6.99 19.80
CA GLU A 23 5.82 6.76 18.45
C GLU A 23 7.02 5.81 18.44
N ASP A 24 7.92 5.93 19.43
CA ASP A 24 9.07 5.02 19.56
C ASP A 24 8.63 3.57 19.81
N ASP A 25 7.63 3.36 20.68
CA ASP A 25 7.07 2.03 20.95
C ASP A 25 6.34 1.46 19.70
N PHE A 26 5.61 2.31 18.97
CA PHE A 26 4.97 1.94 17.72
C PHE A 26 6.00 1.53 16.65
N ASN A 27 7.10 2.25 16.53
CA ASN A 27 8.19 1.90 15.62
C ASN A 27 8.87 0.59 16.03
N ALA A 28 9.18 0.43 17.33
CA ALA A 28 9.76 -0.80 17.85
C ALA A 28 8.88 -2.02 17.64
N TRP A 29 7.54 -1.88 17.78
CA TRP A 29 6.59 -2.94 17.51
C TRP A 29 6.62 -3.37 16.03
N TYR A 30 6.62 -2.43 15.09
CA TYR A 30 6.75 -2.72 13.67
C TYR A 30 8.04 -3.46 13.35
N ASP A 31 9.16 -2.99 13.94
CA ASP A 31 10.51 -3.47 13.61
C ASP A 31 10.81 -4.85 14.20
N ARG A 32 10.20 -5.21 15.33
CA ARG A 32 10.57 -6.41 16.10
C ARG A 32 9.50 -7.51 16.09
N GLU A 33 8.26 -7.18 15.78
CA GLU A 33 7.14 -8.12 15.87
C GLU A 33 6.28 -8.09 14.62
N HIS A 34 5.59 -6.97 14.36
CA HIS A 34 4.45 -6.96 13.45
C HIS A 34 4.78 -7.33 12.00
N MET A 35 5.86 -6.77 11.44
CA MET A 35 6.24 -7.09 10.05
C MET A 35 6.60 -8.58 9.89
N GLN A 36 7.31 -9.14 10.89
CA GLN A 36 7.70 -10.54 10.89
C GLN A 36 6.49 -11.46 10.95
N GLU A 37 5.54 -11.17 11.84
CA GLU A 37 4.28 -11.94 11.94
C GLU A 37 3.48 -11.91 10.63
N ARG A 38 3.42 -10.76 9.96
CA ARG A 38 2.68 -10.65 8.69
C ARG A 38 3.36 -11.42 7.56
N VAL A 39 4.68 -11.28 7.43
CA VAL A 39 5.44 -11.95 6.37
C VAL A 39 5.51 -13.46 6.58
N ALA A 40 5.42 -13.95 7.81
CA ALA A 40 5.34 -15.38 8.13
C ALA A 40 4.02 -16.05 7.70
N ILE A 41 2.97 -15.30 7.35
CA ILE A 41 1.72 -15.87 6.86
C ILE A 41 1.95 -16.47 5.46
N PRO A 42 1.57 -17.74 5.22
CA PRO A 42 1.74 -18.36 3.92
C PRO A 42 1.11 -17.54 2.77
N GLY A 43 1.89 -17.28 1.73
CA GLY A 43 1.48 -16.52 0.57
C GLY A 43 1.84 -15.03 0.61
N PHE A 44 2.35 -14.51 1.73
CA PHE A 44 3.01 -13.22 1.73
C PHE A 44 4.37 -13.33 1.06
N SER A 45 4.73 -12.35 0.25
CA SER A 45 6.00 -12.29 -0.48
C SER A 45 7.00 -11.39 0.23
N HIS A 46 6.55 -10.24 0.65
CA HIS A 46 7.36 -9.26 1.38
C HIS A 46 6.49 -8.16 2.00
N ALA A 47 7.10 -7.40 2.88
CA ALA A 47 6.53 -6.19 3.45
C ALA A 47 7.52 -5.03 3.33
N ARG A 48 7.01 -3.82 3.15
CA ARG A 48 7.77 -2.57 3.09
C ARG A 48 7.14 -1.52 3.98
N ARG A 49 7.95 -0.83 4.74
CA ARG A 49 7.51 0.25 5.61
C ARG A 49 8.12 1.57 5.19
N PHE A 50 7.31 2.62 5.17
CA PHE A 50 7.70 3.94 4.69
C PHE A 50 7.30 5.02 5.69
N LEU A 51 8.02 6.14 5.65
CA LEU A 51 7.72 7.38 6.36
C LEU A 51 7.45 8.49 5.34
N ALA A 52 6.42 9.28 5.58
CA ALA A 52 6.11 10.45 4.75
C ALA A 52 7.27 11.46 4.77
N SER A 53 7.65 11.92 3.59
CA SER A 53 8.68 12.94 3.38
C SER A 53 8.12 14.30 2.94
N ASP A 54 6.80 14.41 2.86
CA ASP A 54 6.07 15.61 2.45
C ASP A 54 5.59 16.49 3.63
N GLY A 55 5.85 16.07 4.86
CA GLY A 55 5.45 16.77 6.07
C GLY A 55 3.94 16.72 6.39
N ALA A 56 3.14 16.01 5.61
CA ALA A 56 1.72 15.90 5.85
C ALA A 56 1.38 14.83 6.92
N THR A 57 0.14 14.86 7.43
CA THR A 57 -0.40 13.87 8.37
C THR A 57 -0.50 12.48 7.75
N ARG A 58 -0.78 11.47 8.56
CA ARG A 58 -0.78 10.06 8.15
C ARG A 58 0.60 9.67 7.62
N ARG A 59 1.58 9.80 8.52
CA ARG A 59 3.01 9.73 8.19
C ARG A 59 3.51 8.32 7.88
N TYR A 60 2.86 7.27 8.37
CA TYR A 60 3.31 5.89 8.22
C TYR A 60 2.53 5.14 7.16
N LEU A 61 3.25 4.47 6.28
CA LEU A 61 2.69 3.60 5.26
C LEU A 61 3.37 2.22 5.35
N ALA A 62 2.56 1.16 5.47
CA ALA A 62 3.03 -0.21 5.37
C ALA A 62 2.34 -0.90 4.19
N LEU A 63 3.14 -1.48 3.30
CA LEU A 63 2.70 -2.23 2.13
C LEU A 63 3.12 -3.69 2.30
N TYR A 64 2.17 -4.60 2.21
CA TYR A 64 2.40 -6.04 2.28
C TYR A 64 1.94 -6.66 0.97
N GLU A 65 2.84 -7.27 0.22
CA GLU A 65 2.50 -7.94 -1.03
C GLU A 65 2.35 -9.45 -0.82
N THR A 66 1.39 -10.02 -1.55
CA THR A 66 1.05 -11.44 -1.52
C THR A 66 1.05 -12.01 -2.93
N VAL A 67 1.17 -13.33 -3.05
CA VAL A 67 1.15 -14.02 -4.34
C VAL A 67 -0.19 -13.87 -5.06
N SER A 68 -1.28 -13.62 -4.32
CA SER A 68 -2.61 -13.34 -4.87
C SER A 68 -3.51 -12.67 -3.85
N LEU A 69 -4.61 -12.09 -4.33
CA LEU A 69 -5.64 -11.51 -3.47
C LEU A 69 -6.29 -12.55 -2.52
N ASP A 70 -6.34 -13.83 -2.92
CA ASP A 70 -6.97 -14.89 -2.14
C ASP A 70 -6.24 -15.21 -0.84
N VAL A 71 -4.98 -14.82 -0.70
CA VAL A 71 -4.24 -14.94 0.55
C VAL A 71 -4.98 -14.21 1.68
N PHE A 72 -5.60 -13.06 1.40
CA PHE A 72 -6.39 -12.31 2.38
C PHE A 72 -7.73 -12.95 2.77
N ARG A 73 -8.14 -14.01 2.04
CA ARG A 73 -9.32 -14.84 2.35
C ARG A 73 -8.94 -16.14 3.06
N SER A 74 -7.65 -16.47 3.16
CA SER A 74 -7.16 -17.72 3.70
C SER A 74 -7.44 -17.87 5.20
N GLU A 75 -7.50 -19.12 5.65
CA GLU A 75 -7.62 -19.43 7.08
C GLU A 75 -6.40 -18.95 7.86
N ALA A 76 -5.19 -19.12 7.30
CA ALA A 76 -3.96 -18.65 7.94
C ALA A 76 -3.98 -17.14 8.21
N TYR A 77 -4.50 -16.35 7.24
CA TYR A 77 -4.66 -14.91 7.44
C TYR A 77 -5.68 -14.58 8.54
N ARG A 78 -6.82 -15.27 8.57
CA ARG A 78 -7.84 -15.10 9.63
C ARG A 78 -7.29 -15.44 11.02
N GLN A 79 -6.57 -16.56 11.13
CA GLN A 79 -5.95 -16.98 12.39
C GLN A 79 -4.91 -15.98 12.90
N ALA A 80 -4.05 -15.43 12.01
CA ALA A 80 -3.10 -14.41 12.38
C ALA A 80 -3.76 -13.13 12.91
N PHE A 81 -4.98 -12.81 12.47
CA PHE A 81 -5.76 -11.70 13.01
C PHE A 81 -6.48 -12.05 14.32
N ALA A 82 -6.85 -13.30 14.53
CA ALA A 82 -7.51 -13.75 15.75
C ALA A 82 -6.54 -13.89 16.94
N GLN A 83 -5.25 -14.04 16.67
CA GLN A 83 -4.20 -14.32 17.66
C GLN A 83 -3.25 -13.14 17.83
N GLN A 84 -3.80 -11.93 18.05
CA GLN A 84 -2.97 -10.74 18.26
C GLN A 84 -2.29 -10.76 19.63
N THR A 85 -1.03 -10.33 19.67
CA THR A 85 -0.31 -10.11 20.92
C THR A 85 -0.87 -8.90 21.67
N GLU A 86 -0.59 -8.80 22.96
CA GLU A 86 -0.92 -7.60 23.73
C GLU A 86 -0.23 -6.36 23.19
N TRP A 87 0.97 -6.49 22.64
CA TRP A 87 1.68 -5.37 22.02
C TRP A 87 0.99 -4.91 20.75
N SER A 88 0.57 -5.85 19.89
CA SER A 88 -0.25 -5.56 18.70
C SER A 88 -1.55 -4.85 19.06
N LEU A 89 -2.29 -5.34 20.05
CA LEU A 89 -3.56 -4.71 20.47
C LEU A 89 -3.35 -3.27 20.93
N ARG A 90 -2.37 -3.03 21.82
CA ARG A 90 -2.03 -1.67 22.26
C ARG A 90 -1.59 -0.76 21.11
N SER A 91 -0.85 -1.29 20.16
CA SER A 91 -0.37 -0.52 19.00
C SER A 91 -1.51 -0.14 18.07
N PHE A 92 -2.48 -1.03 17.85
CA PHE A 92 -3.69 -0.71 17.05
C PHE A 92 -4.55 0.38 17.71
N GLU A 93 -4.72 0.36 19.03
CA GLU A 93 -5.46 1.41 19.77
C GLU A 93 -4.84 2.81 19.62
N ARG A 94 -3.53 2.87 19.38
CA ARG A 94 -2.77 4.11 19.23
C ARG A 94 -2.71 4.63 17.80
N MET A 95 -3.11 3.80 16.83
CA MET A 95 -3.21 4.24 15.44
C MET A 95 -4.26 5.34 15.30
N ARG A 96 -3.92 6.35 14.51
CA ARG A 96 -4.78 7.49 14.24
C ARG A 96 -4.99 7.61 12.74
N ASP A 97 -6.20 8.00 12.36
CA ASP A 97 -6.55 8.25 10.96
C ASP A 97 -6.18 7.07 10.02
N ASN A 98 -6.39 5.85 10.53
CA ASN A 98 -5.98 4.62 9.87
C ASN A 98 -6.83 4.34 8.63
N GLN A 99 -6.18 4.14 7.51
CA GLN A 99 -6.78 3.66 6.27
C GLN A 99 -6.23 2.29 5.92
N ARG A 100 -7.12 1.36 5.67
CA ARG A 100 -6.79 0.00 5.26
C ARG A 100 -7.35 -0.26 3.86
N ARG A 101 -6.47 -0.65 2.94
CA ARG A 101 -6.84 -1.10 1.61
C ARG A 101 -6.25 -2.48 1.35
N VAL A 102 -7.08 -3.39 0.90
CA VAL A 102 -6.66 -4.66 0.31
C VAL A 102 -7.06 -4.62 -1.14
N GLY A 103 -6.14 -4.90 -2.05
CA GLY A 103 -6.40 -4.80 -3.47
C GLY A 103 -5.57 -5.79 -4.29
N GLU A 104 -5.93 -5.90 -5.55
CA GLU A 104 -5.23 -6.71 -6.55
C GLU A 104 -4.49 -5.82 -7.53
N LEU A 105 -3.33 -6.26 -8.02
CA LEU A 105 -2.58 -5.57 -9.06
C LEU A 105 -3.39 -5.53 -10.36
N ALA A 106 -3.89 -4.34 -10.71
CA ALA A 106 -4.70 -4.10 -11.91
C ALA A 106 -3.86 -3.60 -13.10
N PHE A 107 -2.72 -2.98 -12.83
CA PHE A 107 -1.80 -2.47 -13.84
C PHE A 107 -0.39 -2.35 -13.28
N ALA A 108 0.60 -2.65 -14.13
CA ALA A 108 2.00 -2.38 -13.85
C ALA A 108 2.73 -1.94 -15.12
N ALA A 109 3.65 -0.99 -14.97
CA ALA A 109 4.59 -0.56 -15.99
C ALA A 109 5.96 -0.33 -15.36
N GLY A 110 7.03 -0.70 -16.06
CA GLY A 110 8.38 -0.73 -15.51
C GLY A 110 8.63 -1.96 -14.64
N ALA A 111 9.75 -1.97 -13.91
CA ALA A 111 10.18 -3.10 -13.09
C ALA A 111 10.98 -2.63 -11.86
N GLY A 112 10.96 -3.46 -10.82
CA GLY A 112 11.70 -3.21 -9.59
C GLY A 112 10.94 -2.37 -8.57
N GLU A 113 11.58 -2.16 -7.43
CA GLU A 113 11.10 -1.36 -6.32
C GLU A 113 12.12 -0.27 -6.02
N GLY A 114 11.63 0.87 -5.57
CA GLY A 114 12.49 1.99 -5.21
C GLY A 114 12.39 2.35 -3.73
N GLY A 115 13.42 3.03 -3.22
CA GLY A 115 13.40 3.59 -1.87
C GLY A 115 12.61 4.89 -1.77
N ARG A 116 12.14 5.43 -2.89
CA ARG A 116 11.32 6.65 -2.98
C ARG A 116 9.98 6.28 -3.60
N LEU A 117 8.91 6.65 -2.94
CA LEU A 117 7.55 6.33 -3.33
C LEU A 117 6.71 7.60 -3.36
N ALA A 118 6.02 7.83 -4.48
CA ALA A 118 4.90 8.76 -4.51
C ALA A 118 3.61 7.98 -4.74
N LEU A 119 2.53 8.37 -4.07
CA LEU A 119 1.24 7.71 -4.21
C LEU A 119 0.09 8.71 -4.30
N PHE A 120 -0.96 8.27 -4.94
CA PHE A 120 -2.28 8.91 -4.88
C PHE A 120 -3.38 7.86 -4.99
N VAL A 121 -4.59 8.27 -4.66
CA VAL A 121 -5.79 7.43 -4.74
C VAL A 121 -6.71 8.02 -5.81
N ALA A 122 -7.27 7.17 -6.66
CA ALA A 122 -8.17 7.58 -7.74
C ALA A 122 -9.34 6.62 -7.90
N ALA A 123 -10.37 7.07 -8.61
CA ALA A 123 -11.46 6.19 -9.04
C ALA A 123 -10.93 5.17 -10.07
N PRO A 124 -11.27 3.87 -9.96
CA PRO A 124 -10.79 2.85 -10.90
C PRO A 124 -11.11 3.17 -12.37
N ALA A 125 -12.26 3.77 -12.63
CA ALA A 125 -12.69 4.17 -13.96
C ALA A 125 -11.73 5.19 -14.62
N ALA A 126 -11.16 6.12 -13.84
CA ALA A 126 -10.21 7.11 -14.35
C ALA A 126 -8.88 6.49 -14.79
N LEU A 127 -8.50 5.35 -14.21
CA LEU A 127 -7.26 4.62 -14.49
C LEU A 127 -7.41 3.52 -15.56
N ALA A 128 -8.65 3.19 -15.93
CA ALA A 128 -8.94 2.11 -16.86
C ALA A 128 -8.70 2.47 -18.33
N GLY A 129 -8.73 3.77 -18.67
CA GLY A 129 -8.58 4.28 -20.03
C GLY A 129 -7.23 3.98 -20.66
N ALA A 130 -7.20 3.69 -21.97
CA ALA A 130 -5.97 3.44 -22.73
C ALA A 130 -4.99 4.61 -22.61
N ALA A 131 -5.46 5.84 -22.74
CA ALA A 131 -4.64 7.04 -22.68
C ALA A 131 -3.87 7.18 -21.36
N TRP A 132 -4.51 6.90 -20.21
CA TRP A 132 -3.84 6.91 -18.91
C TRP A 132 -2.74 5.83 -18.82
N ARG A 133 -3.07 4.60 -19.24
CA ARG A 133 -2.16 3.45 -19.21
C ARG A 133 -0.97 3.63 -20.15
N GLU A 134 -1.18 4.18 -21.32
CA GLU A 134 -0.11 4.52 -22.27
C GLU A 134 0.82 5.59 -21.70
N ALA A 135 0.25 6.67 -21.12
CA ALA A 135 1.03 7.71 -20.48
C ALA A 135 1.86 7.17 -19.31
N ALA A 136 1.28 6.31 -18.46
CA ALA A 136 1.98 5.69 -17.34
C ALA A 136 3.09 4.75 -17.82
N SER A 137 2.85 3.95 -18.86
CA SER A 137 3.84 3.04 -19.43
C SER A 137 5.02 3.77 -20.07
N ALA A 138 4.73 4.78 -20.91
CA ALA A 138 5.76 5.59 -21.55
C ALA A 138 6.60 6.35 -20.51
N ALA A 139 5.95 6.91 -19.49
CA ALA A 139 6.65 7.68 -18.46
C ALA A 139 7.51 6.79 -17.55
N ALA A 140 7.05 5.59 -17.17
CA ALA A 140 7.83 4.64 -16.38
C ALA A 140 9.13 4.23 -17.10
N GLN A 141 9.11 4.15 -18.43
CA GLN A 141 10.28 3.81 -19.23
C GLN A 141 11.23 4.99 -19.49
N ALA A 142 10.67 6.19 -19.64
CA ALA A 142 11.40 7.37 -20.11
C ALA A 142 11.88 8.30 -18.99
N THR A 143 11.34 8.19 -17.75
CA THR A 143 11.68 9.13 -16.68
C THR A 143 12.86 8.63 -15.85
N PRO A 144 14.04 9.26 -15.94
CA PRO A 144 15.19 8.87 -15.11
C PRO A 144 14.84 8.96 -13.62
N GLY A 145 15.23 7.95 -12.86
CA GLY A 145 14.96 7.88 -11.42
C GLY A 145 13.58 7.37 -11.06
N VAL A 146 12.72 7.05 -12.02
CA VAL A 146 11.50 6.25 -11.85
C VAL A 146 11.77 4.82 -12.29
N HIS A 147 11.24 3.83 -11.57
CA HIS A 147 11.41 2.40 -11.85
C HIS A 147 10.10 1.75 -12.26
N ALA A 148 9.03 2.04 -11.55
CA ALA A 148 7.74 1.40 -11.81
C ALA A 148 6.55 2.32 -11.48
N VAL A 149 5.44 2.09 -12.19
CA VAL A 149 4.11 2.56 -11.85
C VAL A 149 3.23 1.33 -11.64
N ARG A 150 2.57 1.23 -10.49
CA ARG A 150 1.68 0.13 -10.14
C ARG A 150 0.33 0.66 -9.70
N VAL A 151 -0.74 -0.05 -10.07
CA VAL A 151 -2.11 0.26 -9.65
C VAL A 151 -2.68 -0.97 -8.97
N PHE A 152 -3.12 -0.81 -7.73
CA PHE A 152 -3.86 -1.82 -6.99
C PHE A 152 -5.32 -1.41 -6.87
N ALA A 153 -6.21 -2.18 -7.49
CA ALA A 153 -7.65 -1.98 -7.39
C ALA A 153 -8.13 -2.50 -6.04
N THR A 154 -8.72 -1.63 -5.24
CA THR A 154 -9.16 -1.94 -3.87
C THR A 154 -10.41 -2.83 -3.90
N ASP A 155 -10.35 -3.97 -3.21
CA ASP A 155 -11.51 -4.82 -2.90
C ASP A 155 -12.19 -4.25 -1.65
N ALA A 156 -13.37 -3.68 -1.83
CA ALA A 156 -14.10 -3.02 -0.75
C ALA A 156 -14.45 -3.99 0.40
N SER A 157 -14.76 -5.25 0.09
CA SER A 157 -15.13 -6.24 1.10
C SER A 157 -13.96 -6.66 1.98
N LEU A 158 -12.78 -6.83 1.40
CA LEU A 158 -11.55 -7.15 2.10
C LEU A 158 -10.92 -5.96 2.82
N SER A 159 -11.28 -4.74 2.40
CA SER A 159 -10.76 -3.49 2.97
C SER A 159 -11.57 -2.99 4.16
N ALA A 160 -12.74 -3.58 4.40
CA ALA A 160 -13.52 -3.28 5.60
C ALA A 160 -12.68 -3.48 6.87
N PRO A 161 -12.87 -2.67 7.92
CA PRO A 161 -12.20 -2.89 9.19
C PRO A 161 -12.47 -4.31 9.68
N ILE A 162 -11.41 -5.03 10.03
CA ILE A 162 -11.55 -6.31 10.73
C ILE A 162 -12.00 -5.93 12.13
N ALA A 163 -13.28 -6.20 12.45
CA ALA A 163 -13.90 -5.74 13.68
C ALA A 163 -13.15 -6.29 14.89
N THR A 164 -12.54 -5.41 15.63
CA THR A 164 -11.93 -5.69 16.94
C THR A 164 -12.43 -4.67 17.98
N GLY A 165 -13.70 -4.27 17.91
CA GLY A 165 -14.27 -3.40 18.94
C GLY A 165 -15.45 -2.53 18.47
N PRO A 166 -16.25 -1.99 19.38
CA PRO A 166 -17.36 -1.12 19.03
C PRO A 166 -16.84 0.23 18.54
N GLY A 167 -17.02 0.54 17.27
CA GLY A 167 -16.90 1.91 16.79
C GLY A 167 -16.18 2.21 15.49
N ALA A 168 -15.85 1.27 14.63
CA ALA A 168 -15.22 1.59 13.37
C ALA A 168 -15.93 1.00 12.14
N PRO A 169 -16.86 1.71 11.51
CA PRO A 169 -17.07 1.54 10.10
C PRO A 169 -16.22 2.54 9.34
N GLY A 170 -15.01 2.17 8.98
CA GLY A 170 -14.39 2.79 7.81
C GLY A 170 -15.29 2.49 6.61
N ALA A 171 -15.65 3.51 5.82
CA ALA A 171 -16.38 3.29 4.59
C ALA A 171 -15.63 2.29 3.72
N ALA A 172 -16.35 1.32 3.15
CA ALA A 172 -15.77 0.39 2.20
C ALA A 172 -15.19 1.19 1.02
N LEU A 173 -13.87 1.13 0.83
CA LEU A 173 -13.15 1.88 -0.19
C LEU A 173 -13.17 1.08 -1.50
N GLY A 174 -13.87 1.59 -2.50
CA GLY A 174 -13.88 1.04 -3.86
C GLY A 174 -12.99 1.88 -4.81
N ASP A 175 -11.84 2.31 -4.33
CA ASP A 175 -10.88 3.14 -5.03
C ASP A 175 -9.72 2.30 -5.64
N ALA A 176 -8.72 2.96 -6.20
CA ALA A 176 -7.47 2.33 -6.59
C ALA A 176 -6.29 3.13 -6.05
N LEU A 177 -5.29 2.43 -5.54
CA LEU A 177 -4.03 2.99 -5.08
C LEU A 177 -3.02 2.98 -6.20
N VAL A 178 -2.52 4.15 -6.57
CA VAL A 178 -1.45 4.31 -7.57
C VAL A 178 -0.13 4.55 -6.86
N LEU A 179 0.86 3.73 -7.18
CA LEU A 179 2.23 3.80 -6.65
C LEU A 179 3.19 4.17 -7.78
N VAL A 180 3.98 5.20 -7.60
CA VAL A 180 5.11 5.56 -8.48
C VAL A 180 6.39 5.41 -7.68
N GLU A 181 7.20 4.46 -8.07
CA GLU A 181 8.39 4.04 -7.34
C GLU A 181 9.67 4.41 -8.08
N GLY A 182 10.69 4.81 -7.34
CA GLY A 182 11.96 5.17 -7.93
C GLY A 182 13.10 5.36 -6.93
N SER A 183 14.24 5.78 -7.46
CA SER A 183 15.41 6.22 -6.69
C SER A 183 15.44 7.74 -6.48
N SER A 184 14.64 8.49 -7.25
CA SER A 184 14.53 9.96 -7.14
C SER A 184 13.16 10.36 -6.59
N ALA A 185 13.14 10.98 -5.41
CA ALA A 185 11.91 11.49 -4.81
C ALA A 185 11.23 12.55 -5.70
N ALA A 186 12.03 13.47 -6.27
CA ALA A 186 11.51 14.53 -7.14
C ALA A 186 10.90 13.95 -8.42
N ALA A 187 11.56 12.97 -9.06
CA ALA A 187 11.05 12.34 -10.28
C ALA A 187 9.78 11.53 -10.02
N ALA A 188 9.74 10.74 -8.95
CA ALA A 188 8.57 9.97 -8.57
C ALA A 188 7.37 10.87 -8.25
N HIS A 189 7.57 11.93 -7.47
CA HIS A 189 6.51 12.88 -7.14
C HIS A 189 6.02 13.66 -8.36
N ALA A 190 6.91 14.16 -9.22
CA ALA A 190 6.54 14.89 -10.43
C ALA A 190 5.74 14.00 -11.40
N LEU A 191 6.14 12.73 -11.57
CA LEU A 191 5.39 11.78 -12.39
C LEU A 191 4.04 11.45 -11.76
N ALA A 192 3.98 11.17 -10.46
CA ALA A 192 2.72 10.91 -9.76
C ALA A 192 1.74 12.08 -9.91
N THR A 193 2.21 13.33 -9.77
CA THR A 193 1.39 14.54 -9.97
C THR A 193 0.81 14.64 -11.39
N ARG A 194 1.62 14.33 -12.41
CA ARG A 194 1.14 14.31 -13.80
C ARG A 194 0.10 13.22 -14.04
N LEU A 195 0.32 12.01 -13.51
CA LEU A 195 -0.61 10.90 -13.65
C LEU A 195 -1.89 11.11 -12.83
N ALA A 196 -1.80 11.77 -11.68
CA ALA A 196 -2.94 12.19 -10.86
C ALA A 196 -3.83 13.18 -11.61
N ALA A 197 -3.24 14.20 -12.26
CA ALA A 197 -4.00 15.15 -13.07
C ALA A 197 -4.74 14.49 -14.23
N LEU A 198 -4.15 13.46 -14.87
CA LEU A 198 -4.84 12.66 -15.92
C LEU A 198 -5.99 11.79 -15.37
N ALA A 199 -6.08 11.64 -14.05
CA ALA A 199 -7.14 10.90 -13.37
C ALA A 199 -8.05 11.82 -12.54
N ASP A 200 -8.07 13.12 -12.83
CA ASP A 200 -8.84 14.17 -12.14
C ASP A 200 -8.57 14.22 -10.62
N VAL A 201 -7.33 13.92 -10.21
CA VAL A 201 -6.87 14.02 -8.82
C VAL A 201 -5.99 15.25 -8.66
N GLU A 202 -6.30 16.06 -7.66
CA GLU A 202 -5.54 17.28 -7.35
C GLU A 202 -4.12 16.95 -6.87
N ALA A 203 -3.15 17.77 -7.25
CA ALA A 203 -1.74 17.62 -6.87
C ALA A 203 -1.53 17.56 -5.34
N ALA A 204 -2.34 18.27 -4.56
CA ALA A 204 -2.29 18.26 -3.10
C ALA A 204 -2.62 16.89 -2.48
N ASN A 205 -3.24 15.98 -3.24
CA ASN A 205 -3.55 14.62 -2.82
C ASN A 205 -2.45 13.61 -3.20
N VAL A 206 -1.39 14.06 -3.86
CA VAL A 206 -0.20 13.23 -4.13
C VAL A 206 0.73 13.28 -2.93
N ARG A 207 1.05 12.11 -2.40
CA ARG A 207 1.86 11.93 -1.19
C ARG A 207 3.23 11.37 -1.54
N ALA A 208 4.23 11.74 -0.77
CA ALA A 208 5.62 11.28 -0.92
C ALA A 208 6.12 10.57 0.33
N PHE A 209 6.84 9.48 0.11
CA PHE A 209 7.34 8.61 1.18
C PHE A 209 8.75 8.11 0.91
N ASP A 210 9.51 7.94 1.98
CA ASP A 210 10.82 7.33 1.99
C ASP A 210 10.76 5.97 2.64
N LEU A 211 11.41 4.97 2.03
CA LEU A 211 11.49 3.62 2.56
C LEU A 211 12.28 3.63 3.87
N LEU A 212 11.68 3.12 4.93
CA LEU A 212 12.37 2.83 6.19
C LEU A 212 13.11 1.49 6.08
N TRP A 213 12.39 0.42 5.74
CA TRP A 213 12.98 -0.90 5.54
C TRP A 213 12.04 -1.86 4.82
N ARG A 214 12.58 -3.00 4.39
CA ARG A 214 11.90 -4.08 3.69
C ARG A 214 12.24 -5.42 4.34
N LEU A 215 11.23 -6.29 4.46
CA LEU A 215 11.36 -7.67 4.90
C LEU A 215 10.79 -8.61 3.82
N ALA A 216 11.59 -9.58 3.36
CA ALA A 216 11.13 -10.66 2.49
C ALA A 216 10.66 -11.87 3.31
N ALA A 217 9.76 -12.67 2.71
CA ALA A 217 9.32 -13.95 3.28
C ALA A 217 10.43 -14.99 3.21
#